data_5c4a52ddf7430ab3a2ef745732bdea6f
#
_entry.id   5c4a52ddf7430ab3a2ef745732bdea6f
#
_cell.length_a   1.000
_cell.length_b   1.000
_cell.length_c   1.000
_cell.angle_alpha   90.00
_cell.angle_beta   90.00
_cell.angle_gamma   90.00
#
_symmetry.space_group_name_H-M   'P 1'
#
loop_
_entity.id
_entity.type
_entity.pdbx_description
1 polymer ?
#
loop_
_entity_poly.entity_id
_entity_poly.type
_entity_poly.pdbx_seq_one_letter_code
_entity_poly.pdbx_strand_id
1 'polypeptide(L)'
;MLIGAVADIHGNFDALTAAIERHPDVPLWICVGDVASRTGAYPEPSRPLYWIKGNNENFDRIAAWEAGEPQPRNLHLIRNGTAAAVGPLRVAGLGGTFAPTWFETRAADLPAGKASRSRLRQGYGGQEGAPDVSPDDEKRDDKRRHFVREEVEACKGLGPVDILLTHEAARPFILVDEPRPGAKPRRRDAGKPAISDVLAALKPRLHLCGHHHRFIETIRDGVPSVCIDRINRSYLLIDASTLAYRRMDQ
;
A
#
# COMPACT_ATOMS: atom_id res chain seq x y z
N MET A 1 -15.39 17.78 7.74
CA MET A 1 -14.15 17.33 8.41
C MET A 1 -13.14 16.97 7.35
N LEU A 2 -11.90 17.47 7.48
CA LEU A 2 -10.82 17.07 6.58
C LEU A 2 -10.13 15.78 7.05
N ILE A 3 -9.64 15.00 6.10
CA ILE A 3 -8.82 13.80 6.29
C ILE A 3 -7.56 13.97 5.43
N GLY A 4 -6.39 13.67 5.99
CA GLY A 4 -5.16 13.60 5.22
C GLY A 4 -5.00 12.24 4.54
N ALA A 5 -4.41 12.21 3.34
CA ALA A 5 -4.07 10.96 2.65
C ALA A 5 -2.65 11.01 2.08
N VAL A 6 -1.86 9.99 2.38
CA VAL A 6 -0.44 9.87 2.01
C VAL A 6 -0.14 8.53 1.36
N ALA A 7 1.00 8.43 0.71
CA ALA A 7 1.51 7.20 0.11
C ALA A 7 3.02 7.08 0.28
N ASP A 8 3.51 5.86 0.21
CA ASP A 8 4.92 5.56 -0.03
C ASP A 8 5.85 6.37 0.89
N ILE A 9 5.62 6.24 2.21
CA ILE A 9 6.37 6.94 3.27
C ILE A 9 7.83 6.47 3.28
N HIS A 10 8.08 5.15 3.10
CA HIS A 10 9.41 4.55 3.04
C HIS A 10 10.35 5.01 4.16
N GLY A 11 9.81 5.17 5.39
CA GLY A 11 10.58 5.63 6.53
C GLY A 11 10.87 7.13 6.57
N ASN A 12 10.32 7.92 5.66
CA ASN A 12 10.43 9.39 5.69
C ASN A 12 9.43 9.96 6.71
N PHE A 13 9.67 9.62 7.98
CA PHE A 13 8.77 9.97 9.07
C PHE A 13 8.75 11.47 9.38
N ASP A 14 9.83 12.17 9.07
CA ASP A 14 9.90 13.63 9.22
C ASP A 14 8.93 14.32 8.25
N ALA A 15 8.83 13.84 7.01
CA ALA A 15 7.86 14.38 6.05
C ALA A 15 6.40 14.11 6.49
N LEU A 16 6.13 12.93 7.07
CA LEU A 16 4.82 12.62 7.65
C LEU A 16 4.50 13.56 8.82
N THR A 17 5.43 13.75 9.74
CA THR A 17 5.29 14.64 10.89
C THR A 17 5.03 16.08 10.44
N ALA A 18 5.84 16.57 9.48
CA ALA A 18 5.66 17.92 8.93
C ALA A 18 4.31 18.11 8.24
N ALA A 19 3.81 17.10 7.50
CA ALA A 19 2.47 17.15 6.90
C ALA A 19 1.37 17.22 7.96
N ILE A 20 1.47 16.43 9.04
CA ILE A 20 0.51 16.43 10.14
C ILE A 20 0.53 17.76 10.88
N GLU A 21 1.71 18.31 11.19
CA GLU A 21 1.87 19.57 11.92
C GLU A 21 1.38 20.79 11.12
N ARG A 22 1.55 20.75 9.79
CA ARG A 22 1.06 21.80 8.89
C ARG A 22 -0.48 21.89 8.87
N HIS A 23 -1.16 20.82 9.25
CA HIS A 23 -2.62 20.70 9.24
C HIS A 23 -3.17 20.26 10.60
N PRO A 24 -3.06 21.09 11.65
CA PRO A 24 -3.52 20.76 13.00
C PRO A 24 -5.04 20.54 13.10
N ASP A 25 -5.80 21.05 12.14
CA ASP A 25 -7.24 20.86 11.96
C ASP A 25 -7.63 19.52 11.32
N VAL A 26 -6.66 18.74 10.81
CA VAL A 26 -6.86 17.41 10.24
C VAL A 26 -6.72 16.36 11.34
N PRO A 27 -7.83 15.77 11.82
CA PRO A 27 -7.81 14.92 13.02
C PRO A 27 -7.26 13.51 12.76
N LEU A 28 -7.26 13.04 11.52
CA LEU A 28 -6.82 11.70 11.16
C LEU A 28 -6.28 11.63 9.71
N TRP A 29 -5.49 10.59 9.46
CA TRP A 29 -4.80 10.37 8.20
C TRP A 29 -5.00 8.94 7.70
N ILE A 30 -4.91 8.73 6.39
CA ILE A 30 -4.90 7.41 5.74
C ILE A 30 -3.64 7.27 4.89
N CYS A 31 -3.14 6.02 4.75
CA CYS A 31 -1.95 5.74 3.94
C CYS A 31 -2.15 4.49 3.07
N VAL A 32 -1.76 4.56 1.81
CA VAL A 32 -1.91 3.48 0.83
C VAL A 32 -0.67 2.56 0.74
N GLY A 33 0.08 2.44 1.85
CA GLY A 33 1.16 1.46 2.00
C GLY A 33 2.57 2.02 1.86
N ASP A 34 3.54 1.11 1.98
CA ASP A 34 4.98 1.38 2.02
C ASP A 34 5.36 2.38 3.13
N VAL A 35 4.92 2.05 4.36
CA VAL A 35 5.15 2.87 5.57
C VAL A 35 6.53 2.63 6.16
N ALA A 36 6.96 1.36 6.23
CA ALA A 36 8.18 0.98 6.94
C ALA A 36 9.44 1.64 6.40
N SER A 37 10.38 1.93 7.29
CA SER A 37 11.75 2.30 6.92
C SER A 37 12.51 1.11 6.30
N ARG A 38 13.71 1.38 5.76
CA ARG A 38 14.60 0.30 5.28
C ARG A 38 14.95 -0.71 6.37
N THR A 39 15.03 -0.28 7.63
CA THR A 39 15.30 -1.15 8.79
C THR A 39 14.07 -1.86 9.33
N GLY A 40 12.88 -1.61 8.75
CA GLY A 40 11.61 -2.19 9.18
C GLY A 40 10.98 -1.50 10.39
N ALA A 41 11.43 -0.28 10.73
CA ALA A 41 10.79 0.56 11.75
C ALA A 41 9.52 1.23 11.21
N TYR A 42 8.60 1.53 12.13
CA TYR A 42 7.34 2.22 11.85
C TYR A 42 7.24 3.53 12.65
N PRO A 43 6.44 4.51 12.20
CA PRO A 43 6.26 5.77 12.91
C PRO A 43 5.34 5.62 14.12
N GLU A 44 5.43 6.58 15.04
CA GLU A 44 4.42 6.85 16.07
C GLU A 44 3.79 8.23 15.78
N PRO A 45 2.82 8.31 14.85
CA PRO A 45 2.28 9.59 14.41
C PRO A 45 1.50 10.26 15.54
N SER A 46 1.52 11.60 15.57
CA SER A 46 0.79 12.40 16.59
C SER A 46 -0.73 12.39 16.37
N ARG A 47 -1.20 11.93 15.21
CA ARG A 47 -2.62 11.76 14.85
C ARG A 47 -2.86 10.33 14.37
N PRO A 48 -4.07 9.78 14.51
CA PRO A 48 -4.41 8.47 13.96
C PRO A 48 -4.09 8.36 12.46
N LEU A 49 -3.29 7.35 12.10
CA LEU A 49 -2.95 6.97 10.73
C LEU A 49 -3.48 5.57 10.45
N TYR A 50 -4.51 5.48 9.62
CA TYR A 50 -5.06 4.22 9.12
C TYR A 50 -4.34 3.85 7.83
N TRP A 51 -3.82 2.63 7.74
CA TRP A 51 -2.97 2.28 6.62
C TRP A 51 -3.18 0.84 6.15
N ILE A 52 -2.82 0.58 4.92
CA ILE A 52 -2.74 -0.76 4.35
C ILE A 52 -1.28 -1.14 4.13
N LYS A 53 -0.96 -2.44 4.08
CA LYS A 53 0.41 -2.89 3.75
C LYS A 53 0.78 -2.50 2.31
N GLY A 54 2.03 -2.08 2.10
CA GLY A 54 2.65 -1.98 0.77
C GLY A 54 3.46 -3.23 0.43
N ASN A 55 4.44 -3.08 -0.43
CA ASN A 55 5.39 -4.16 -0.76
C ASN A 55 6.76 -4.02 -0.08
N ASN A 56 6.99 -2.91 0.61
CA ASN A 56 8.24 -2.65 1.35
C ASN A 56 7.96 -2.49 2.85
N GLU A 57 7.48 -3.58 3.48
CA GLU A 57 7.10 -3.59 4.88
C GLU A 57 7.96 -4.56 5.70
N ASN A 58 7.83 -4.49 7.01
CA ASN A 58 8.26 -5.53 7.93
C ASN A 58 7.11 -6.53 8.12
N PHE A 59 7.06 -7.57 7.28
CA PHE A 59 5.95 -8.54 7.27
C PHE A 59 5.89 -9.41 8.51
N ASP A 60 6.99 -9.57 9.26
CA ASP A 60 6.98 -10.24 10.57
C ASP A 60 6.21 -9.40 11.59
N ARG A 61 6.43 -8.07 11.59
CA ARG A 61 5.67 -7.16 12.47
C ARG A 61 4.20 -7.07 12.08
N ILE A 62 3.89 -7.04 10.79
CA ILE A 62 2.49 -7.08 10.33
C ILE A 62 1.81 -8.36 10.81
N ALA A 63 2.44 -9.53 10.62
CA ALA A 63 1.90 -10.81 11.08
C ALA A 63 1.67 -10.84 12.60
N ALA A 64 2.59 -10.27 13.39
CA ALA A 64 2.45 -10.16 14.84
C ALA A 64 1.26 -9.27 15.23
N TRP A 65 1.06 -8.15 14.56
CA TRP A 65 -0.10 -7.26 14.78
C TRP A 65 -1.41 -7.89 14.35
N GLU A 66 -1.41 -8.64 13.26
CA GLU A 66 -2.57 -9.42 12.82
C GLU A 66 -2.92 -10.55 13.80
N ALA A 67 -1.92 -11.10 14.50
CA ALA A 67 -2.08 -12.06 15.58
C ALA A 67 -2.51 -11.44 16.93
N GLY A 68 -2.61 -10.09 17.01
CA GLY A 68 -3.11 -9.39 18.18
C GLY A 68 -2.04 -8.70 19.04
N GLU A 69 -0.77 -8.70 18.62
CA GLU A 69 0.23 -7.87 19.30
C GLU A 69 -0.11 -6.37 19.19
N PRO A 70 0.24 -5.55 20.19
CA PRO A 70 -0.06 -4.13 20.15
C PRO A 70 0.71 -3.41 19.05
N GLN A 71 0.01 -2.57 18.30
CA GLN A 71 0.59 -1.67 17.30
C GLN A 71 1.14 -0.40 17.97
N PRO A 72 2.05 0.34 17.30
CA PRO A 72 2.43 1.68 17.72
C PRO A 72 1.21 2.57 17.93
N ARG A 73 1.30 3.49 18.87
CA ARG A 73 0.20 4.42 19.15
C ARG A 73 -0.19 5.18 17.87
N ASN A 74 -1.49 5.33 17.65
CA ASN A 74 -2.06 6.01 16.49
C ASN A 74 -1.73 5.39 15.12
N LEU A 75 -1.19 4.17 15.05
CA LEU A 75 -0.96 3.46 13.80
C LEU A 75 -1.95 2.29 13.70
N HIS A 76 -2.87 2.32 12.72
CA HIS A 76 -4.00 1.39 12.63
C HIS A 76 -3.97 0.67 11.29
N LEU A 77 -3.56 -0.61 11.29
CA LEU A 77 -3.53 -1.43 10.09
C LEU A 77 -4.96 -1.83 9.68
N ILE A 78 -5.33 -1.52 8.44
CA ILE A 78 -6.50 -2.08 7.76
C ILE A 78 -6.04 -3.34 7.04
N ARG A 79 -6.48 -4.50 7.50
CA ARG A 79 -6.11 -5.80 6.92
C ARG A 79 -6.72 -5.96 5.54
N ASN A 80 -6.06 -6.72 4.69
CA ASN A 80 -6.61 -7.06 3.39
C ASN A 80 -7.98 -7.75 3.53
N GLY A 81 -8.90 -7.40 2.65
CA GLY A 81 -10.24 -7.96 2.67
C GLY A 81 -11.13 -7.47 3.82
N THR A 82 -10.74 -6.40 4.52
CA THR A 82 -11.53 -5.82 5.61
C THR A 82 -11.85 -4.35 5.37
N ALA A 83 -12.77 -3.81 6.15
CA ALA A 83 -13.07 -2.38 6.20
C ALA A 83 -13.02 -1.87 7.64
N ALA A 84 -12.56 -0.63 7.80
CA ALA A 84 -12.51 0.08 9.06
C ALA A 84 -13.39 1.34 9.03
N ALA A 85 -13.87 1.76 10.20
CA ALA A 85 -14.44 3.08 10.40
C ALA A 85 -13.31 4.09 10.58
N VAL A 86 -13.21 5.05 9.66
CA VAL A 86 -12.19 6.10 9.66
C VAL A 86 -12.90 7.44 9.75
N GLY A 87 -13.09 7.93 10.96
CA GLY A 87 -14.02 9.02 11.24
C GLY A 87 -15.43 8.63 10.78
N PRO A 88 -16.10 9.44 9.94
CA PRO A 88 -17.44 9.13 9.44
C PRO A 88 -17.45 8.17 8.23
N LEU A 89 -16.29 7.77 7.72
CA LEU A 89 -16.15 6.99 6.48
C LEU A 89 -15.93 5.52 6.76
N ARG A 90 -16.45 4.67 5.87
CA ARG A 90 -16.13 3.26 5.79
C ARG A 90 -15.05 3.04 4.73
N VAL A 91 -13.86 2.65 5.16
CA VAL A 91 -12.66 2.54 4.32
C VAL A 91 -12.24 1.09 4.21
N ALA A 92 -12.20 0.54 2.99
CA ALA A 92 -11.73 -0.81 2.71
C ALA A 92 -10.26 -0.82 2.29
N GLY A 93 -9.54 -1.93 2.56
CA GLY A 93 -8.14 -2.10 2.25
C GLY A 93 -7.80 -3.36 1.45
N LEU A 94 -6.98 -3.21 0.40
CA LEU A 94 -6.30 -4.29 -0.31
C LEU A 94 -4.85 -3.87 -0.58
N GLY A 95 -3.97 -4.13 0.37
CA GLY A 95 -2.55 -3.77 0.32
C GLY A 95 -1.67 -4.84 -0.33
N GLY A 96 -0.42 -4.45 -0.64
CA GLY A 96 0.56 -5.30 -1.30
C GLY A 96 0.49 -5.23 -2.81
N THR A 97 1.21 -6.13 -3.49
CA THR A 97 1.33 -6.16 -4.95
C THR A 97 0.76 -7.44 -5.55
N PHE A 98 0.36 -7.38 -6.82
CA PHE A 98 -0.11 -8.52 -7.57
C PHE A 98 1.06 -9.34 -8.12
N ALA A 99 1.04 -10.66 -7.86
CA ALA A 99 1.96 -11.60 -8.48
C ALA A 99 1.20 -12.83 -8.96
N PRO A 100 1.10 -13.07 -10.29
CA PRO A 100 0.33 -14.20 -10.84
C PRO A 100 0.74 -15.55 -10.25
N THR A 101 2.04 -15.74 -9.98
CA THR A 101 2.60 -16.98 -9.41
C THR A 101 2.07 -17.29 -8.01
N TRP A 102 1.72 -16.25 -7.23
CA TRP A 102 1.30 -16.39 -5.83
C TRP A 102 -0.18 -16.13 -5.63
N PHE A 103 -0.88 -15.70 -6.66
CA PHE A 103 -2.26 -15.22 -6.55
C PHE A 103 -3.24 -16.30 -6.08
N GLU A 104 -3.01 -17.57 -6.47
CA GLU A 104 -3.85 -18.72 -6.07
C GLU A 104 -3.39 -19.37 -4.75
N THR A 105 -2.31 -18.87 -4.14
CA THR A 105 -1.82 -19.36 -2.85
C THR A 105 -2.69 -18.79 -1.74
N ARG A 106 -2.91 -19.56 -0.66
CA ARG A 106 -3.57 -19.02 0.54
C ARG A 106 -2.65 -18.00 1.22
N ALA A 107 -3.22 -16.95 1.81
CA ALA A 107 -2.43 -15.91 2.48
C ALA A 107 -1.52 -16.48 3.59
N ALA A 108 -2.05 -17.45 4.34
CA ALA A 108 -1.29 -18.13 5.40
C ALA A 108 -0.13 -18.99 4.90
N ASP A 109 -0.13 -19.39 3.63
CA ASP A 109 0.87 -20.27 3.01
C ASP A 109 1.93 -19.49 2.21
N LEU A 110 1.84 -18.17 2.16
CA LEU A 110 2.82 -17.34 1.46
C LEU A 110 4.19 -17.44 2.15
N PRO A 111 5.28 -17.76 1.40
CA PRO A 111 6.60 -17.88 1.96
C PRO A 111 7.12 -16.59 2.61
N ALA A 112 7.54 -16.65 3.85
CA ALA A 112 8.28 -15.59 4.51
C ALA A 112 9.72 -15.52 4.00
N GLY A 113 10.32 -14.33 3.90
CA GLY A 113 11.68 -14.14 3.37
C GLY A 113 12.77 -14.97 4.09
N LYS A 114 12.65 -15.15 5.41
CA LYS A 114 13.56 -16.00 6.19
C LYS A 114 13.49 -17.49 5.81
N ALA A 115 12.35 -17.98 5.33
CA ALA A 115 12.19 -19.37 4.89
C ALA A 115 12.92 -19.63 3.57
N SER A 116 13.03 -18.67 2.70
CA SER A 116 13.84 -18.74 1.47
C SER A 116 15.32 -18.92 1.78
N ARG A 117 15.87 -18.24 2.78
CA ARG A 117 17.27 -18.39 3.22
C ARG A 117 17.56 -19.79 3.74
N SER A 118 16.67 -20.39 4.51
CA SER A 118 16.86 -21.76 5.03
C SER A 118 16.87 -22.77 3.88
N ARG A 119 16.03 -22.61 2.86
CA ARG A 119 15.99 -23.50 1.68
C ARG A 119 17.21 -23.32 0.79
N LEU A 120 17.68 -22.07 0.57
CA LEU A 120 18.91 -21.80 -0.18
C LEU A 120 20.14 -22.38 0.53
N ARG A 121 20.23 -22.30 1.86
CA ARG A 121 21.31 -22.93 2.64
C ARG A 121 21.27 -24.45 2.62
N GLN A 122 20.11 -25.07 2.54
CA GLN A 122 19.95 -26.53 2.43
C GLN A 122 20.24 -27.04 1.01
N GLY A 123 20.02 -26.21 -0.03
CA GLY A 123 20.27 -26.58 -1.44
C GLY A 123 21.71 -26.39 -1.91
N TYR A 124 22.48 -25.50 -1.28
CA TYR A 124 23.92 -25.31 -1.55
C TYR A 124 24.69 -25.84 -0.36
N GLY A 125 25.00 -27.12 -0.39
CA GLY A 125 25.76 -27.80 0.66
C GLY A 125 26.98 -26.99 1.12
N GLY A 126 26.89 -26.40 2.31
CA GLY A 126 27.97 -26.03 3.18
C GLY A 126 29.17 -25.23 2.65
N GLN A 127 29.06 -24.47 1.56
CA GLN A 127 30.15 -23.57 1.14
C GLN A 127 30.10 -22.27 1.96
N GLU A 128 31.13 -22.06 2.78
CA GLU A 128 31.48 -20.75 3.35
C GLU A 128 31.69 -19.75 2.20
N GLY A 129 30.78 -18.80 2.06
CA GLY A 129 30.83 -17.79 0.99
C GLY A 129 29.49 -17.50 0.33
N ALA A 130 28.36 -17.82 0.97
CA ALA A 130 27.07 -17.34 0.47
C ALA A 130 27.10 -15.80 0.39
N PRO A 131 26.71 -15.20 -0.75
CA PRO A 131 26.73 -13.75 -0.90
C PRO A 131 25.90 -13.12 0.22
N ASP A 132 26.42 -12.05 0.81
CA ASP A 132 25.71 -11.25 1.80
C ASP A 132 24.45 -10.66 1.14
N VAL A 133 23.30 -11.28 1.43
CA VAL A 133 22.03 -10.90 0.82
C VAL A 133 21.64 -9.55 1.41
N SER A 134 21.51 -8.54 0.58
CA SER A 134 21.17 -7.21 1.06
C SER A 134 19.77 -7.20 1.73
N PRO A 135 19.51 -6.30 2.71
CA PRO A 135 18.17 -6.17 3.31
C PRO A 135 17.05 -5.93 2.28
N ASP A 136 17.37 -5.34 1.14
CA ASP A 136 16.41 -5.12 0.06
C ASP A 136 16.09 -6.42 -0.70
N ASP A 137 17.04 -7.33 -0.84
CA ASP A 137 16.81 -8.65 -1.45
C ASP A 137 15.98 -9.55 -0.53
N GLU A 138 16.14 -9.45 0.79
CA GLU A 138 15.28 -10.16 1.76
C GLU A 138 13.83 -9.75 1.66
N LYS A 139 13.55 -8.44 1.52
CA LYS A 139 12.20 -7.93 1.35
C LYS A 139 11.56 -8.40 0.04
N ARG A 140 12.35 -8.55 -1.02
CA ARG A 140 11.89 -9.08 -2.32
C ARG A 140 11.54 -10.56 -2.26
N ASP A 141 12.21 -11.31 -1.39
CA ASP A 141 11.95 -12.75 -1.23
C ASP A 141 10.75 -13.06 -0.36
N ASP A 142 10.30 -12.12 0.46
CA ASP A 142 9.10 -12.29 1.29
C ASP A 142 7.83 -12.18 0.43
N LYS A 143 7.14 -13.31 0.25
CA LYS A 143 5.95 -13.36 -0.62
C LYS A 143 4.70 -12.84 0.05
N ARG A 144 4.70 -12.59 1.36
CA ARG A 144 3.63 -11.91 2.08
C ARG A 144 3.45 -10.45 1.63
N ARG A 145 4.39 -9.93 0.84
CA ARG A 145 4.27 -8.64 0.13
C ARG A 145 3.19 -8.62 -0.94
N HIS A 146 2.70 -9.78 -1.36
CA HIS A 146 1.66 -9.90 -2.37
C HIS A 146 0.29 -10.05 -1.71
N PHE A 147 -0.74 -9.64 -2.44
CA PHE A 147 -2.09 -10.03 -2.11
C PHE A 147 -2.51 -11.26 -2.93
N VAL A 148 -3.47 -12.01 -2.42
CA VAL A 148 -3.92 -13.29 -2.97
C VAL A 148 -5.41 -13.25 -3.32
N ARG A 149 -5.90 -14.27 -4.05
CA ARG A 149 -7.30 -14.36 -4.49
C ARG A 149 -8.29 -14.28 -3.34
N GLU A 150 -8.05 -15.00 -2.24
CA GLU A 150 -8.97 -15.00 -1.10
C GLU A 150 -9.16 -13.61 -0.49
N GLU A 151 -8.11 -12.79 -0.44
CA GLU A 151 -8.18 -11.40 0.03
C GLU A 151 -8.97 -10.50 -0.93
N VAL A 152 -8.82 -10.75 -2.24
CA VAL A 152 -9.60 -10.06 -3.29
C VAL A 152 -11.08 -10.40 -3.18
N GLU A 153 -11.43 -11.68 -3.03
CA GLU A 153 -12.82 -12.12 -2.87
C GLU A 153 -13.43 -11.62 -1.57
N ALA A 154 -12.66 -11.60 -0.48
CA ALA A 154 -13.09 -10.99 0.78
C ALA A 154 -13.39 -9.49 0.61
N CYS A 155 -12.53 -8.73 -0.10
CA CYS A 155 -12.79 -7.33 -0.44
C CYS A 155 -14.10 -7.16 -1.20
N LYS A 156 -14.33 -7.94 -2.25
CA LYS A 156 -15.53 -7.87 -3.08
C LYS A 156 -16.81 -8.10 -2.29
N GLY A 157 -16.74 -8.91 -1.22
CA GLY A 157 -17.85 -9.23 -0.33
C GLY A 157 -18.18 -8.19 0.75
N LEU A 158 -17.41 -7.10 0.87
CA LEU A 158 -17.55 -6.15 1.98
C LEU A 158 -18.85 -5.32 1.96
N GLY A 159 -19.53 -5.24 0.81
CA GLY A 159 -20.65 -4.31 0.62
C GLY A 159 -20.21 -2.84 0.49
N PRO A 160 -21.13 -1.87 0.61
CA PRO A 160 -20.82 -0.47 0.33
C PRO A 160 -19.68 0.08 1.19
N VAL A 161 -18.72 0.77 0.55
CA VAL A 161 -17.62 1.50 1.20
C VAL A 161 -17.50 2.89 0.59
N ASP A 162 -17.03 3.85 1.37
CA ASP A 162 -16.80 5.22 0.88
C ASP A 162 -15.49 5.32 0.12
N ILE A 163 -14.42 4.76 0.69
CA ILE A 163 -13.08 4.78 0.10
C ILE A 163 -12.53 3.35 0.01
N LEU A 164 -11.95 3.03 -1.14
CA LEU A 164 -11.10 1.86 -1.32
C LEU A 164 -9.63 2.31 -1.34
N LEU A 165 -8.82 1.74 -0.45
CA LEU A 165 -7.36 1.88 -0.48
C LEU A 165 -6.77 0.64 -1.13
N THR A 166 -5.91 0.83 -2.15
CA THR A 166 -5.07 -0.24 -2.67
C THR A 166 -3.62 0.24 -2.75
N HIS A 167 -2.64 -0.67 -2.69
CA HIS A 167 -1.27 -0.24 -2.88
C HIS A 167 -0.95 -0.05 -4.37
N GLU A 168 -1.34 -0.99 -5.24
CA GLU A 168 -1.23 -0.85 -6.70
C GLU A 168 -2.50 -0.28 -7.32
N ALA A 169 -2.40 0.19 -8.57
CA ALA A 169 -3.50 0.81 -9.31
C ALA A 169 -4.40 -0.21 -10.02
N ALA A 170 -5.68 0.14 -10.21
CA ALA A 170 -6.60 -0.58 -11.07
C ALA A 170 -6.24 -0.45 -12.56
N ARG A 171 -6.51 -1.49 -13.36
CA ARG A 171 -6.28 -1.49 -14.81
C ARG A 171 -7.43 -0.78 -15.55
N PRO A 172 -7.15 -0.04 -16.67
CA PRO A 172 -5.84 0.32 -17.20
C PRO A 172 -5.19 1.45 -16.41
N PHE A 173 -3.91 1.35 -16.12
CA PHE A 173 -3.12 2.41 -15.51
C PHE A 173 -1.86 2.64 -16.35
N ILE A 174 -1.93 3.64 -17.22
CA ILE A 174 -0.91 3.87 -18.24
C ILE A 174 0.21 4.73 -17.68
N LEU A 175 1.39 4.11 -17.55
CA LEU A 175 2.63 4.83 -17.28
C LEU A 175 3.38 5.11 -18.58
N VAL A 176 3.94 6.30 -18.65
CA VAL A 176 4.86 6.70 -19.71
C VAL A 176 6.23 6.81 -19.08
N ASP A 177 7.13 5.91 -19.45
CA ASP A 177 8.51 5.94 -18.96
C ASP A 177 9.26 7.06 -19.69
N GLU A 178 10.14 7.77 -18.97
CA GLU A 178 11.02 8.76 -19.60
C GLU A 178 11.90 8.09 -20.66
N PRO A 179 11.98 8.65 -21.87
CA PRO A 179 12.78 8.05 -22.92
C PRO A 179 14.26 8.11 -22.58
N ARG A 180 14.98 7.01 -22.78
CA ARG A 180 16.44 7.08 -22.83
C ARG A 180 16.87 7.91 -24.04
N PRO A 181 18.05 8.57 -24.02
CA PRO A 181 18.56 9.30 -25.19
C PRO A 181 18.47 8.46 -26.46
N GLY A 182 17.77 8.97 -27.49
CA GLY A 182 17.55 8.29 -28.78
C GLY A 182 16.43 7.23 -28.82
N ALA A 183 15.73 6.96 -27.73
CA ALA A 183 14.59 6.02 -27.69
C ALA A 183 13.25 6.76 -27.62
N LYS A 184 12.18 6.13 -28.12
CA LYS A 184 10.80 6.62 -27.94
C LYS A 184 10.31 6.35 -26.52
N PRO A 185 9.44 7.21 -25.94
CA PRO A 185 8.79 6.93 -24.67
C PRO A 185 8.06 5.58 -24.73
N ARG A 186 8.28 4.75 -23.71
CA ARG A 186 7.59 3.46 -23.61
C ARG A 186 6.32 3.65 -22.79
N ARG A 187 5.18 3.35 -23.37
CA ARG A 187 3.90 3.28 -22.66
C ARG A 187 3.67 1.84 -22.19
N ARG A 188 3.31 1.67 -20.93
CA ARG A 188 2.92 0.37 -20.37
C ARG A 188 1.70 0.50 -19.47
N ASP A 189 0.84 -0.50 -19.48
CA ASP A 189 -0.23 -0.63 -18.51
C ASP A 189 0.34 -1.31 -17.26
N ALA A 190 0.44 -0.56 -16.16
CA ALA A 190 0.91 -1.04 -14.88
C ALA A 190 -0.25 -1.46 -13.95
N GLY A 191 -1.50 -1.22 -14.35
CA GLY A 191 -2.68 -1.55 -13.57
C GLY A 191 -2.92 -3.06 -13.43
N LYS A 192 -3.65 -3.44 -12.39
CA LYS A 192 -3.90 -4.85 -12.03
C LYS A 192 -5.38 -5.20 -12.24
N PRO A 193 -5.68 -6.28 -13.01
CA PRO A 193 -7.05 -6.74 -13.22
C PRO A 193 -7.78 -7.04 -11.91
N ALA A 194 -7.13 -7.72 -10.98
CA ALA A 194 -7.73 -8.06 -9.68
C ALA A 194 -8.21 -6.83 -8.88
N ILE A 195 -7.49 -5.70 -8.98
CA ILE A 195 -7.92 -4.44 -8.36
C ILE A 195 -9.13 -3.84 -9.12
N SER A 196 -9.16 -3.97 -10.45
CA SER A 196 -10.33 -3.54 -11.24
C SER A 196 -11.58 -4.35 -10.85
N ASP A 197 -11.43 -5.66 -10.60
CA ASP A 197 -12.54 -6.52 -10.16
C ASP A 197 -13.09 -6.07 -8.80
N VAL A 198 -12.21 -5.73 -7.84
CA VAL A 198 -12.63 -5.17 -6.53
C VAL A 198 -13.32 -3.83 -6.72
N LEU A 199 -12.77 -2.95 -7.53
CA LEU A 199 -13.34 -1.63 -7.81
C LEU A 199 -14.75 -1.73 -8.41
N ALA A 200 -14.92 -2.63 -9.39
CA ALA A 200 -16.20 -2.87 -10.05
C ALA A 200 -17.25 -3.48 -9.09
N ALA A 201 -16.81 -4.34 -8.14
CA ALA A 201 -17.69 -4.96 -7.16
C ALA A 201 -18.14 -3.97 -6.07
N LEU A 202 -17.20 -3.20 -5.50
CA LEU A 202 -17.47 -2.30 -4.39
C LEU A 202 -18.06 -0.96 -4.83
N LYS A 203 -17.69 -0.46 -6.01
CA LYS A 203 -18.05 0.88 -6.51
C LYS A 203 -17.90 1.97 -5.45
N PRO A 204 -16.71 2.13 -4.84
CA PRO A 204 -16.49 3.13 -3.82
C PRO A 204 -16.69 4.53 -4.40
N ARG A 205 -16.91 5.51 -3.53
CA ARG A 205 -17.01 6.91 -3.96
C ARG A 205 -15.65 7.51 -4.34
N LEU A 206 -14.55 6.94 -3.78
CA LEU A 206 -13.17 7.34 -4.07
C LEU A 206 -12.26 6.11 -3.97
N HIS A 207 -11.32 5.99 -4.90
CA HIS A 207 -10.25 5.01 -4.87
C HIS A 207 -8.89 5.71 -4.77
N LEU A 208 -8.06 5.28 -3.82
CA LEU A 208 -6.70 5.79 -3.63
C LEU A 208 -5.69 4.65 -3.77
N CYS A 209 -4.59 4.91 -4.47
CA CYS A 209 -3.47 3.98 -4.59
C CYS A 209 -2.12 4.72 -4.51
N GLY A 210 -1.01 3.98 -4.44
CA GLY A 210 0.37 4.48 -4.38
C GLY A 210 1.29 3.70 -5.31
N HIS A 211 2.45 3.22 -4.79
CA HIS A 211 3.40 2.31 -5.43
C HIS A 211 4.15 2.88 -6.65
N HIS A 212 3.49 3.65 -7.48
CA HIS A 212 4.07 4.14 -8.74
C HIS A 212 4.87 5.43 -8.56
N HIS A 213 4.85 6.02 -7.37
CA HIS A 213 5.57 7.25 -7.02
C HIS A 213 5.30 8.39 -8.01
N ARG A 214 4.04 8.54 -8.41
CA ARG A 214 3.56 9.59 -9.33
C ARG A 214 2.16 10.00 -8.93
N PHE A 215 1.89 11.28 -8.99
CA PHE A 215 0.53 11.78 -8.83
C PHE A 215 -0.22 11.66 -10.16
N ILE A 216 -1.26 10.82 -10.19
CA ILE A 216 -2.09 10.60 -11.39
C ILE A 216 -3.55 10.51 -10.98
N GLU A 217 -4.39 11.30 -11.63
CA GLU A 217 -5.84 11.29 -11.46
C GLU A 217 -6.50 10.61 -12.66
N THR A 218 -7.45 9.75 -12.40
CA THR A 218 -8.21 9.05 -13.43
C THR A 218 -9.63 8.78 -12.95
N ILE A 219 -10.50 8.37 -13.88
CA ILE A 219 -11.80 7.78 -13.56
C ILE A 219 -11.76 6.32 -14.01
N ARG A 220 -12.13 5.39 -13.12
CA ARG A 220 -12.20 3.95 -13.41
C ARG A 220 -13.58 3.43 -13.09
N ASP A 221 -14.27 2.89 -14.09
CA ASP A 221 -15.65 2.39 -13.96
C ASP A 221 -16.60 3.38 -13.26
N GLY A 222 -16.43 4.68 -13.56
CA GLY A 222 -17.18 5.77 -12.94
C GLY A 222 -16.66 6.20 -11.56
N VAL A 223 -15.60 5.56 -11.02
CA VAL A 223 -15.02 5.88 -9.71
C VAL A 223 -13.82 6.81 -9.89
N PRO A 224 -13.78 7.99 -9.23
CA PRO A 224 -12.57 8.79 -9.12
C PRO A 224 -11.44 7.95 -8.49
N SER A 225 -10.30 7.87 -9.17
CA SER A 225 -9.14 7.08 -8.75
C SER A 225 -7.88 7.92 -8.78
N VAL A 226 -7.19 8.01 -7.65
CA VAL A 226 -6.00 8.85 -7.48
C VAL A 226 -4.82 7.99 -7.04
N CYS A 227 -3.77 7.99 -7.86
CA CYS A 227 -2.46 7.52 -7.43
C CYS A 227 -1.73 8.67 -6.75
N ILE A 228 -1.40 8.50 -5.48
CA ILE A 228 -0.70 9.49 -4.67
C ILE A 228 0.81 9.30 -4.86
N ASP A 229 1.57 10.39 -4.97
CA ASP A 229 3.02 10.35 -5.02
C ASP A 229 3.61 10.09 -3.61
N ARG A 230 4.91 9.89 -3.52
CA ARG A 230 5.62 9.76 -2.23
C ARG A 230 5.31 10.93 -1.32
N ILE A 231 5.24 10.66 -0.03
CA ILE A 231 4.97 11.67 1.01
C ILE A 231 5.90 12.90 0.93
N ASN A 232 7.15 12.72 0.53
CA ASN A 232 8.12 13.81 0.41
C ASN A 232 7.93 14.67 -0.85
N ARG A 233 6.90 14.44 -1.66
CA ARG A 233 6.53 15.25 -2.84
C ARG A 233 5.14 15.84 -2.70
N SER A 234 4.16 15.01 -2.36
CA SER A 234 2.79 15.48 -2.22
C SER A 234 1.93 14.55 -1.38
N TYR A 235 0.82 15.09 -0.91
CA TYR A 235 -0.23 14.38 -0.19
C TYR A 235 -1.60 15.00 -0.53
N LEU A 236 -2.69 14.42 -0.02
CA LEU A 236 -4.03 14.94 -0.23
C LEU A 236 -4.66 15.41 1.07
N LEU A 237 -5.52 16.43 0.95
CA LEU A 237 -6.53 16.75 1.94
C LEU A 237 -7.90 16.47 1.32
N ILE A 238 -8.72 15.66 2.00
CA ILE A 238 -9.99 15.14 1.52
C ILE A 238 -11.10 15.64 2.44
N ASP A 239 -12.15 16.22 1.90
CA ASP A 239 -13.36 16.50 2.65
C ASP A 239 -14.17 15.20 2.84
N ALA A 240 -14.39 14.81 4.09
CA ALA A 240 -15.04 13.54 4.42
C ALA A 240 -16.53 13.47 4.01
N SER A 241 -17.20 14.59 3.82
CA SER A 241 -18.61 14.61 3.43
C SER A 241 -18.81 14.44 1.92
N THR A 242 -17.98 15.11 1.13
CA THR A 242 -18.08 15.16 -0.33
C THR A 242 -17.13 14.23 -1.04
N LEU A 243 -16.02 13.84 -0.40
CA LEU A 243 -14.82 13.20 -0.94
C LEU A 243 -14.10 14.05 -2.00
N ALA A 244 -14.42 15.33 -2.09
CA ALA A 244 -13.60 16.26 -2.82
C ALA A 244 -12.21 16.36 -2.16
N TYR A 245 -11.18 16.40 -2.95
CA TYR A 245 -9.80 16.44 -2.47
C TYR A 245 -8.99 17.54 -3.15
N ARG A 246 -7.92 17.93 -2.50
CA ARG A 246 -6.89 18.81 -3.05
C ARG A 246 -5.52 18.22 -2.82
N ARG A 247 -4.66 18.30 -3.82
CA ARG A 247 -3.25 17.97 -3.71
C ARG A 247 -2.52 19.10 -2.96
N MET A 248 -1.66 18.68 -2.06
CA MET A 248 -0.74 19.52 -1.31
C MET A 248 0.69 19.11 -1.66
N ASP A 249 1.53 20.05 -2.01
CA ASP A 249 2.96 19.81 -2.20
C ASP A 249 3.69 19.91 -0.84
N GLN A 250 4.73 19.09 -0.69
CA GLN A 250 5.48 18.98 0.57
C GLN A 250 6.43 20.16 0.79
#